data_725c5609af5b8d6f3bcb90b94f034349
#
_entry.id   725c5609af5b8d6f3bcb90b94f034349
#
_cell.length_a   1.000
_cell.length_b   1.000
_cell.length_c   1.000
_cell.angle_alpha   90.00
_cell.angle_beta   90.00
_cell.angle_gamma   90.00
#
_symmetry.space_group_name_H-M   'P 1'
#
loop_
_entity.id
_entity.type
_entity.pdbx_description
1 polymer ?
#
loop_
_entity_poly.entity_id
_entity_poly.type
_entity_poly.pdbx_seq_one_letter_code
_entity_poly.pdbx_strand_id
1 'polypeptide(L)'
;MLSSRSLGAGLWKDEGCIVSSREHRDNWNAIDPNFVIDGSDQPWLVWGSFWDGIQMARLDSTMHIAAGERPRTIARRYDPGFTPSEPNPTSRYAGTNAIEAPFIFKHDGYYYLFVSWDYCCRGAQSNYRVAVGRSRQVDGPYLDHEGLDMAKGGGTLFLEGDKKEWEAAGHCAVYNFDGQDIFICHGYSATQNGAALLIQRSVGWTPDGWPQLLP
;
A
#
# COMPACT_ATOMS: atom_id res chain seq x y z
N MET A 1 -0.71 -1.86 -18.57
CA MET A 1 -2.01 -1.36 -18.01
C MET A 1 -3.13 -1.78 -18.96
N LEU A 2 -4.28 -2.14 -18.41
CA LEU A 2 -5.47 -2.40 -19.21
C LEU A 2 -6.53 -1.34 -18.88
N SER A 3 -7.22 -0.83 -19.89
CA SER A 3 -8.31 0.13 -19.72
C SER A 3 -9.62 -0.38 -20.32
N SER A 4 -10.74 -0.02 -19.71
CA SER A 4 -12.09 -0.28 -20.23
C SER A 4 -13.05 0.81 -19.76
N ARG A 5 -14.04 1.12 -20.57
CA ARG A 5 -15.12 2.05 -20.21
C ARG A 5 -16.18 1.41 -19.32
N SER A 6 -16.18 0.09 -19.19
CA SER A 6 -17.14 -0.68 -18.40
C SER A 6 -16.54 -2.01 -17.97
N LEU A 7 -16.70 -2.36 -16.71
CA LEU A 7 -16.28 -3.66 -16.18
C LEU A 7 -17.05 -4.82 -16.80
N GLY A 8 -18.31 -4.61 -17.18
CA GLY A 8 -19.18 -5.66 -17.73
C GLY A 8 -19.06 -5.88 -19.24
N ALA A 9 -18.43 -4.97 -19.98
CA ALA A 9 -18.41 -5.05 -21.44
C ALA A 9 -17.35 -6.01 -22.03
N GLY A 10 -16.42 -6.50 -21.22
CA GLY A 10 -15.34 -7.41 -21.66
C GLY A 10 -14.36 -6.82 -22.70
N LEU A 11 -14.48 -5.54 -22.99
CA LEU A 11 -13.65 -4.83 -23.96
C LEU A 11 -12.53 -4.11 -23.23
N TRP A 12 -11.38 -4.79 -23.13
CA TRP A 12 -10.17 -4.24 -22.51
C TRP A 12 -9.16 -3.89 -23.59
N LYS A 13 -8.60 -2.68 -23.50
CA LYS A 13 -7.50 -2.22 -24.34
C LYS A 13 -6.20 -2.33 -23.57
N ASP A 14 -5.17 -2.89 -24.18
CA ASP A 14 -3.82 -2.85 -23.64
C ASP A 14 -3.18 -1.50 -23.96
N GLU A 15 -2.90 -0.73 -22.91
CA GLU A 15 -2.26 0.60 -22.98
C GLU A 15 -0.74 0.48 -22.84
N GLY A 16 -0.19 -0.71 -22.74
CA GLY A 16 1.24 -0.97 -22.62
C GLY A 16 1.78 -1.01 -21.19
N CYS A 17 3.10 -1.08 -21.11
CA CYS A 17 3.83 -1.15 -19.84
C CYS A 17 4.00 0.24 -19.26
N ILE A 18 3.56 0.46 -18.02
CA ILE A 18 3.74 1.73 -17.28
C ILE A 18 5.03 1.72 -16.47
N VAL A 19 5.23 0.64 -15.69
CA VAL A 19 6.40 0.44 -14.82
C VAL A 19 6.89 -0.98 -15.00
N SER A 20 8.19 -1.16 -15.03
CA SER A 20 8.84 -2.46 -15.00
C SER A 20 9.96 -2.45 -13.98
N SER A 21 10.34 -3.62 -13.52
CA SER A 21 11.51 -3.80 -12.67
C SER A 21 12.33 -4.99 -13.12
N ARG A 22 13.63 -4.92 -12.86
CA ARG A 22 14.56 -6.02 -13.04
C ARG A 22 15.40 -6.15 -11.79
N GLU A 23 15.51 -7.36 -11.30
CA GLU A 23 16.42 -7.69 -10.22
C GLU A 23 17.87 -7.24 -10.54
N HIS A 24 18.56 -6.72 -9.55
CA HIS A 24 19.91 -6.15 -9.64
C HIS A 24 20.07 -4.90 -10.54
N ARG A 25 18.98 -4.35 -11.06
CA ARG A 25 19.00 -3.09 -11.82
C ARG A 25 18.20 -1.99 -11.17
N ASP A 26 16.99 -2.30 -10.72
CA ASP A 26 16.04 -1.32 -10.22
C ASP A 26 15.89 -1.45 -8.69
N ASN A 27 15.61 -0.34 -8.01
CA ASN A 27 15.39 -0.34 -6.55
C ASN A 27 13.95 -0.66 -6.16
N TRP A 28 13.05 -0.79 -7.11
CA TRP A 28 11.65 -1.09 -6.88
C TRP A 28 11.24 -2.42 -7.49
N ASN A 29 10.27 -3.05 -6.86
CA ASN A 29 9.56 -4.20 -7.43
C ASN A 29 8.24 -3.70 -8.03
N ALA A 30 8.05 -3.86 -9.34
CA ALA A 30 6.88 -3.36 -10.07
C ALA A 30 5.67 -4.28 -9.90
N ILE A 31 5.11 -4.31 -8.70
CA ILE A 31 3.94 -5.09 -8.31
C ILE A 31 3.06 -4.26 -7.35
N ASP A 32 1.84 -4.71 -7.09
CA ASP A 32 0.86 -4.09 -6.18
C ASP A 32 0.55 -2.62 -6.53
N PRO A 33 0.08 -2.32 -7.74
CA PRO A 33 -0.20 -0.94 -8.11
C PRO A 33 -1.47 -0.40 -7.45
N ASN A 34 -1.39 0.84 -6.96
CA ASN A 34 -2.54 1.64 -6.57
C ASN A 34 -2.53 2.96 -7.36
N PHE A 35 -3.66 3.30 -7.94
CA PHE A 35 -3.88 4.53 -8.67
C PHE A 35 -4.64 5.53 -7.81
N VAL A 36 -4.18 6.77 -7.75
CA VAL A 36 -4.83 7.85 -7.02
C VAL A 36 -4.84 9.14 -7.83
N ILE A 37 -5.92 9.91 -7.71
CA ILE A 37 -6.03 11.26 -8.25
C ILE A 37 -5.98 12.24 -7.09
N ASP A 38 -5.14 13.26 -7.19
CA ASP A 38 -5.02 14.28 -6.15
C ASP A 38 -6.12 15.36 -6.25
N GLY A 39 -6.06 16.36 -5.36
CA GLY A 39 -7.03 17.44 -5.32
C GLY A 39 -6.97 18.42 -6.50
N SER A 40 -5.97 18.30 -7.37
CA SER A 40 -5.81 19.08 -8.61
C SER A 40 -6.03 18.27 -9.88
N ASP A 41 -6.69 17.13 -9.76
CA ASP A 41 -6.94 16.16 -10.84
C ASP A 41 -5.68 15.56 -11.45
N GLN A 42 -4.55 15.62 -10.75
CA GLN A 42 -3.29 14.99 -11.17
C GLN A 42 -3.30 13.51 -10.81
N PRO A 43 -3.12 12.60 -11.80
CA PRO A 43 -3.01 11.16 -11.53
C PRO A 43 -1.62 10.78 -11.04
N TRP A 44 -1.59 9.82 -10.11
CA TRP A 44 -0.39 9.24 -9.50
C TRP A 44 -0.49 7.74 -9.48
N LEU A 45 0.66 7.08 -9.63
CA LEU A 45 0.82 5.64 -9.43
C LEU A 45 1.66 5.40 -8.18
N VAL A 46 1.19 4.50 -7.34
CA VAL A 46 1.90 3.99 -6.16
C VAL A 46 2.05 2.50 -6.33
N TRP A 47 3.22 1.95 -6.02
CA TRP A 47 3.48 0.51 -6.18
C TRP A 47 4.63 0.08 -5.29
N GLY A 48 4.85 -1.21 -5.16
CA GLY A 48 6.06 -1.76 -4.57
C GLY A 48 5.80 -2.87 -3.59
N SER A 49 6.78 -3.74 -3.51
CA SER A 49 6.81 -4.87 -2.59
C SER A 49 8.27 -5.16 -2.25
N PHE A 50 8.60 -5.15 -0.96
CA PHE A 50 9.96 -5.37 -0.48
C PHE A 50 10.97 -4.39 -1.09
N TRP A 51 12.11 -4.83 -1.54
CA TRP A 51 13.22 -4.06 -2.14
C TRP A 51 13.45 -2.72 -1.43
N ASP A 52 13.36 -1.58 -2.11
CA ASP A 52 13.48 -0.25 -1.48
C ASP A 52 12.12 0.31 -0.99
N GLY A 53 11.13 -0.56 -0.83
CA GLY A 53 9.82 -0.20 -0.30
C GLY A 53 8.85 0.33 -1.35
N ILE A 54 7.92 1.15 -0.88
CA ILE A 54 6.82 1.68 -1.67
C ILE A 54 7.26 2.89 -2.47
N GLN A 55 7.03 2.83 -3.77
CA GLN A 55 7.36 3.87 -4.72
C GLN A 55 6.13 4.64 -5.16
N MET A 56 6.36 5.88 -5.58
CA MET A 56 5.33 6.74 -6.14
C MET A 56 5.89 7.57 -7.30
N ALA A 57 5.07 7.77 -8.33
CA ALA A 57 5.38 8.65 -9.44
C ALA A 57 4.12 9.32 -10.00
N ARG A 58 4.27 10.51 -10.52
CA ARG A 58 3.22 11.24 -11.22
C ARG A 58 3.02 10.65 -12.61
N LEU A 59 1.77 10.53 -13.02
CA LEU A 59 1.39 10.13 -14.36
C LEU A 59 1.03 11.34 -15.22
N ASP A 60 1.18 11.21 -16.52
CA ASP A 60 0.68 12.17 -17.49
C ASP A 60 -0.78 11.86 -17.91
N SER A 61 -1.32 12.64 -18.83
CA SER A 61 -2.68 12.47 -19.34
C SER A 61 -2.89 11.16 -20.14
N THR A 62 -1.82 10.47 -20.50
CA THR A 62 -1.86 9.15 -21.14
C THR A 62 -1.70 8.01 -20.15
N MET A 63 -1.66 8.32 -18.84
CA MET A 63 -1.48 7.38 -17.72
C MET A 63 -0.13 6.66 -17.73
N HIS A 64 0.89 7.27 -18.33
CA HIS A 64 2.28 6.84 -18.23
C HIS A 64 3.04 7.74 -17.26
N ILE A 65 4.19 7.27 -16.75
CA ILE A 65 5.04 8.12 -15.90
C ILE A 65 5.38 9.40 -16.67
N ALA A 66 5.09 10.55 -16.06
CA ALA A 66 5.26 11.85 -16.69
C ALA A 66 6.72 12.08 -17.11
N ALA A 67 6.93 12.77 -18.23
CA ALA A 67 8.27 13.03 -18.74
C ALA A 67 9.13 13.77 -17.71
N GLY A 68 10.32 13.24 -17.43
CA GLY A 68 11.23 13.78 -16.43
C GLY A 68 10.90 13.40 -14.97
N GLU A 69 9.77 12.74 -14.72
CA GLU A 69 9.42 12.23 -13.40
C GLU A 69 10.32 11.05 -13.03
N ARG A 70 10.71 11.00 -11.75
CA ARG A 70 11.46 9.87 -11.19
C ARG A 70 10.68 9.27 -10.04
N PRO A 71 10.54 7.95 -9.99
CA PRO A 71 9.97 7.29 -8.84
C PRO A 71 10.70 7.69 -7.55
N ARG A 72 9.94 7.88 -6.48
CA ARG A 72 10.47 8.15 -5.14
C ARG A 72 9.87 7.19 -4.13
N THR A 73 10.65 6.83 -3.14
CA THR A 73 10.20 5.97 -2.05
C THR A 73 9.42 6.79 -1.04
N ILE A 74 8.19 6.37 -0.74
CA ILE A 74 7.29 7.03 0.21
C ILE A 74 7.05 6.22 1.49
N ALA A 75 7.43 4.94 1.53
CA ALA A 75 7.38 4.12 2.75
C ALA A 75 8.41 2.99 2.73
N ARG A 76 8.98 2.69 3.91
CA ARG A 76 9.93 1.61 4.21
C ARG A 76 9.65 1.04 5.59
N ARG A 77 10.18 -0.15 5.86
CA ARG A 77 10.18 -0.76 7.20
C ARG A 77 11.38 -0.32 8.07
N TYR A 78 12.30 0.46 7.55
CA TYR A 78 13.51 0.90 8.25
C TYR A 78 13.87 2.34 7.89
N ASP A 79 14.70 2.96 8.72
CA ASP A 79 15.31 4.25 8.39
C ASP A 79 16.57 4.01 7.53
N PRO A 80 16.61 4.48 6.27
CA PRO A 80 17.76 4.29 5.39
C PRO A 80 19.01 5.05 5.89
N GLY A 81 18.87 6.01 6.81
CA GLY A 81 20.00 6.70 7.45
C GLY A 81 20.78 5.80 8.40
N PHE A 82 20.16 4.76 8.96
CA PHE A 82 20.78 3.83 9.89
C PHE A 82 21.00 2.43 9.30
N THR A 83 20.27 2.06 8.30
CA THR A 83 20.41 0.75 7.63
C THR A 83 20.95 0.99 6.24
N PRO A 84 22.13 0.45 5.88
CA PRO A 84 22.67 0.60 4.55
C PRO A 84 21.66 0.09 3.51
N SER A 85 21.25 0.99 2.63
CA SER A 85 20.47 0.59 1.45
C SER A 85 21.44 0.06 0.41
N GLU A 86 21.32 -1.20 0.02
CA GLU A 86 21.93 -1.65 -1.22
C GLU A 86 20.98 -1.30 -2.37
N PRO A 87 21.51 -0.84 -3.52
CA PRO A 87 20.70 -0.76 -4.72
C PRO A 87 20.09 -2.13 -5.01
N ASN A 88 18.77 -2.17 -5.13
CA ASN A 88 18.05 -3.41 -5.34
C ASN A 88 18.32 -4.47 -4.26
N PRO A 89 17.83 -4.27 -3.03
CA PRO A 89 17.95 -5.28 -1.98
C PRO A 89 17.04 -6.47 -2.32
N THR A 90 17.60 -7.42 -3.04
CA THR A 90 16.94 -8.69 -3.36
C THR A 90 16.81 -9.56 -2.12
N SER A 91 16.48 -10.81 -2.26
CA SER A 91 16.06 -11.74 -1.21
C SER A 91 16.82 -11.67 0.14
N ARG A 92 18.09 -11.27 0.15
CA ARG A 92 18.90 -11.15 1.37
C ARG A 92 18.41 -10.05 2.32
N TYR A 93 17.95 -8.93 1.78
CA TYR A 93 17.46 -7.78 2.55
C TYR A 93 15.94 -7.61 2.51
N ALA A 94 15.26 -8.40 1.69
CA ALA A 94 13.81 -8.39 1.59
C ALA A 94 13.13 -8.55 2.97
N GLY A 95 13.71 -9.37 3.85
CA GLY A 95 13.21 -9.59 5.21
C GLY A 95 13.25 -8.34 6.10
N THR A 96 14.25 -7.48 5.94
CA THR A 96 14.35 -6.21 6.69
C THR A 96 13.36 -5.17 6.19
N ASN A 97 13.02 -5.19 4.91
CA ASN A 97 12.07 -4.25 4.29
C ASN A 97 10.80 -4.97 3.82
N ALA A 98 10.23 -5.79 4.69
CA ALA A 98 8.97 -6.49 4.43
C ALA A 98 7.79 -5.52 4.49
N ILE A 99 7.58 -4.78 3.41
CA ILE A 99 6.50 -3.82 3.19
C ILE A 99 6.00 -3.96 1.75
N GLU A 100 4.66 -3.93 1.55
CA GLU A 100 4.05 -4.06 0.23
C GLU A 100 2.61 -3.57 0.21
N ALA A 101 1.92 -3.77 -0.92
CA ALA A 101 0.50 -3.52 -1.10
C ALA A 101 0.04 -2.12 -0.65
N PRO A 102 0.58 -1.05 -1.24
CA PRO A 102 0.19 0.30 -0.90
C PRO A 102 -1.23 0.59 -1.36
N PHE A 103 -1.98 1.32 -0.54
CA PHE A 103 -3.26 1.88 -0.90
C PHE A 103 -3.43 3.28 -0.31
N ILE A 104 -3.74 4.28 -1.14
CA ILE A 104 -3.99 5.65 -0.69
C ILE A 104 -5.48 5.93 -0.71
N PHE A 105 -6.01 6.34 0.44
CA PHE A 105 -7.38 6.78 0.62
C PHE A 105 -7.41 8.25 1.07
N LYS A 106 -8.32 9.04 0.50
CA LYS A 106 -8.48 10.45 0.86
C LYS A 106 -9.69 10.64 1.77
N HIS A 107 -9.45 11.23 2.94
CA HIS A 107 -10.51 11.57 3.88
C HIS A 107 -10.19 12.89 4.61
N ASP A 108 -11.18 13.78 4.72
CA ASP A 108 -11.12 15.06 5.44
C ASP A 108 -9.82 15.87 5.19
N GLY A 109 -9.45 16.00 3.92
CA GLY A 109 -8.27 16.77 3.50
C GLY A 109 -6.92 16.14 3.80
N TYR A 110 -6.89 14.87 4.20
CA TYR A 110 -5.71 14.04 4.29
C TYR A 110 -5.73 12.92 3.28
N TYR A 111 -4.53 12.49 2.89
CA TYR A 111 -4.27 11.24 2.21
C TYR A 111 -3.71 10.26 3.23
N TYR A 112 -4.30 9.07 3.31
CA TYR A 112 -3.89 7.98 4.20
C TYR A 112 -3.23 6.90 3.36
N LEU A 113 -1.95 6.66 3.59
CA LEU A 113 -1.22 5.57 2.96
C LEU A 113 -1.31 4.34 3.86
N PHE A 114 -2.08 3.35 3.42
CA PHE A 114 -2.08 2.02 4.00
C PHE A 114 -1.03 1.17 3.31
N VAL A 115 -0.32 0.37 4.08
CA VAL A 115 0.69 -0.59 3.58
C VAL A 115 0.58 -1.87 4.37
N SER A 116 1.04 -2.95 3.78
CA SER A 116 1.11 -4.22 4.49
C SER A 116 2.54 -4.51 4.92
N TRP A 117 2.70 -4.93 6.17
CA TRP A 117 3.97 -5.30 6.76
C TRP A 117 4.10 -6.81 6.93
N ASP A 118 5.33 -7.27 6.91
CA ASP A 118 5.73 -8.64 7.16
C ASP A 118 5.28 -9.62 6.05
N TYR A 119 4.86 -10.82 6.37
CA TYR A 119 4.76 -11.88 5.36
C TYR A 119 3.35 -12.43 5.22
N CYS A 120 2.84 -12.39 3.99
CA CYS A 120 1.67 -13.15 3.55
C CYS A 120 2.04 -14.59 3.17
N CYS A 121 1.06 -15.31 2.66
CA CYS A 121 1.22 -16.47 1.78
C CYS A 121 1.86 -17.70 2.43
N ARG A 122 1.80 -17.79 3.77
CA ARG A 122 2.34 -18.87 4.60
C ARG A 122 1.26 -19.63 5.39
N GLY A 123 -0.02 -19.49 4.97
CA GLY A 123 -1.14 -20.10 5.70
C GLY A 123 -1.17 -19.63 7.15
N ALA A 124 -1.29 -20.57 8.09
CA ALA A 124 -1.28 -20.31 9.52
C ALA A 124 0.04 -19.70 10.07
N GLN A 125 1.11 -19.71 9.28
CA GLN A 125 2.40 -19.10 9.66
C GLN A 125 2.55 -17.67 9.11
N SER A 126 1.53 -17.13 8.48
CA SER A 126 1.52 -15.73 8.04
C SER A 126 1.53 -14.81 9.25
N ASN A 127 2.24 -13.70 9.14
CA ASN A 127 2.29 -12.65 10.17
C ASN A 127 2.01 -11.26 9.56
N TYR A 128 1.32 -11.25 8.45
CA TYR A 128 0.91 -10.07 7.69
C TYR A 128 0.06 -9.14 8.53
N ARG A 129 0.28 -7.84 8.42
CA ARG A 129 -0.46 -6.81 9.16
C ARG A 129 -0.49 -5.50 8.39
N VAL A 130 -1.44 -4.64 8.67
CA VAL A 130 -1.63 -3.37 8.00
C VAL A 130 -1.15 -2.23 8.89
N ALA A 131 -0.39 -1.32 8.30
CA ALA A 131 0.00 -0.07 8.92
C ALA A 131 -0.48 1.12 8.09
N VAL A 132 -0.61 2.29 8.71
CA VAL A 132 -1.08 3.52 8.08
C VAL A 132 -0.27 4.73 8.53
N GLY A 133 -0.08 5.67 7.62
CA GLY A 133 0.35 7.04 7.88
C GLY A 133 -0.46 8.02 7.05
N ARG A 134 -0.39 9.31 7.39
CA ARG A 134 -1.17 10.34 6.69
C ARG A 134 -0.34 11.54 6.26
N SER A 135 -0.81 12.21 5.21
CA SER A 135 -0.23 13.45 4.70
C SER A 135 -1.30 14.41 4.23
N ARG A 136 -1.02 15.71 4.23
CA ARG A 136 -1.85 16.73 3.56
C ARG A 136 -1.61 16.75 2.04
N GLN A 137 -0.52 16.18 1.57
CA GLN A 137 -0.16 16.11 0.16
C GLN A 137 -0.12 14.64 -0.27
N VAL A 138 -0.60 14.36 -1.47
CA VAL A 138 -0.67 12.99 -2.01
C VAL A 138 0.72 12.34 -2.09
N ASP A 139 1.74 13.15 -2.30
CA ASP A 139 3.13 12.72 -2.45
C ASP A 139 3.93 12.71 -1.15
N GLY A 140 3.26 12.91 0.00
CA GLY A 140 3.87 12.84 1.32
C GLY A 140 4.52 14.15 1.81
N PRO A 141 5.34 14.11 2.87
CA PRO A 141 5.64 12.90 3.65
C PRO A 141 4.41 12.33 4.36
N TYR A 142 4.33 11.01 4.41
CA TYR A 142 3.30 10.29 5.19
C TYR A 142 3.83 10.08 6.60
N LEU A 143 3.22 10.74 7.57
CA LEU A 143 3.61 10.64 8.98
C LEU A 143 2.70 9.65 9.70
N ASP A 144 3.26 8.87 10.60
CA ASP A 144 2.50 8.04 11.52
C ASP A 144 1.92 8.87 12.68
N HIS A 145 1.24 8.21 13.62
CA HIS A 145 0.60 8.88 14.76
C HIS A 145 1.60 9.60 15.68
N GLU A 146 2.86 9.17 15.70
CA GLU A 146 3.92 9.76 16.50
C GLU A 146 4.74 10.81 15.73
N GLY A 147 4.41 11.02 14.43
CA GLY A 147 5.07 11.99 13.57
C GLY A 147 6.32 11.46 12.87
N LEU A 148 6.57 10.15 12.90
CA LEU A 148 7.67 9.54 12.16
C LEU A 148 7.26 9.32 10.70
N ASP A 149 8.14 9.69 9.77
CA ASP A 149 7.95 9.52 8.34
C ASP A 149 7.98 8.04 7.94
N MET A 150 6.97 7.60 7.21
CA MET A 150 6.90 6.23 6.69
C MET A 150 8.08 5.91 5.74
N ALA A 151 8.63 6.89 5.04
CA ALA A 151 9.85 6.70 4.25
C ALA A 151 11.09 6.39 5.11
N LYS A 152 11.00 6.57 6.43
CA LYS A 152 12.04 6.34 7.44
C LYS A 152 11.65 5.29 8.47
N GLY A 153 10.80 4.35 8.10
CA GLY A 153 10.39 3.26 8.97
C GLY A 153 9.21 3.56 9.89
N GLY A 154 8.55 4.72 9.73
CA GLY A 154 7.30 5.02 10.42
C GLY A 154 6.13 4.19 9.94
N GLY A 155 5.02 4.31 10.66
CA GLY A 155 3.75 3.65 10.38
C GLY A 155 3.02 3.27 11.67
N THR A 156 1.76 3.64 11.76
CA THR A 156 0.89 3.24 12.87
C THR A 156 0.24 1.92 12.55
N LEU A 157 0.32 0.93 13.43
CA LEU A 157 -0.38 -0.34 13.27
C LEU A 157 -1.88 -0.11 13.21
N PHE A 158 -2.52 -0.60 12.15
CA PHE A 158 -3.96 -0.45 11.92
C PHE A 158 -4.73 -1.76 12.11
N LEU A 159 -4.16 -2.86 11.60
CA LEU A 159 -4.76 -4.19 11.74
C LEU A 159 -3.66 -5.25 11.82
N GLU A 160 -3.82 -6.18 12.75
CA GLU A 160 -3.06 -7.43 12.82
C GLU A 160 -3.97 -8.60 13.17
N GLY A 161 -3.48 -9.83 13.02
CA GLY A 161 -4.22 -11.02 13.41
C GLY A 161 -4.38 -11.13 14.93
N ASP A 162 -5.59 -11.40 15.38
CA ASP A 162 -5.93 -11.57 16.80
C ASP A 162 -5.57 -12.96 17.35
N LYS A 163 -5.09 -13.84 16.48
CA LYS A 163 -4.73 -15.25 16.77
C LYS A 163 -5.90 -16.13 17.24
N LYS A 164 -7.12 -15.63 17.08
CA LYS A 164 -8.37 -16.33 17.41
C LYS A 164 -9.23 -16.57 16.18
N GLU A 165 -9.57 -15.50 15.47
CA GLU A 165 -10.26 -15.55 14.20
C GLU A 165 -9.25 -15.51 13.05
N TRP A 166 -8.23 -14.67 13.17
CA TRP A 166 -7.24 -14.41 12.12
C TRP A 166 -5.81 -14.58 12.62
N GLU A 167 -5.02 -15.35 11.89
CA GLU A 167 -3.57 -15.45 12.12
C GLU A 167 -2.86 -14.17 11.66
N ALA A 168 -3.31 -13.61 10.56
CA ALA A 168 -2.72 -12.44 9.90
C ALA A 168 -3.74 -11.80 8.95
N ALA A 169 -3.54 -10.53 8.59
CA ALA A 169 -4.37 -9.84 7.61
C ALA A 169 -3.59 -8.74 6.89
N GLY A 170 -3.83 -8.55 5.59
CA GLY A 170 -3.15 -7.51 4.82
C GLY A 170 -3.65 -7.40 3.39
N HIS A 171 -2.90 -6.64 2.58
CA HIS A 171 -3.21 -6.28 1.20
C HIS A 171 -4.60 -5.65 1.10
N CYS A 172 -4.72 -4.45 1.65
CA CYS A 172 -6.01 -3.81 1.86
C CYS A 172 -6.35 -2.76 0.81
N ALA A 173 -7.63 -2.42 0.80
CA ALA A 173 -8.18 -1.25 0.13
C ALA A 173 -9.22 -0.58 1.04
N VAL A 174 -9.41 0.72 0.88
CA VAL A 174 -10.47 1.49 1.54
C VAL A 174 -11.25 2.24 0.48
N TYR A 175 -12.56 2.09 0.47
CA TYR A 175 -13.44 2.79 -0.46
C TYR A 175 -14.66 3.36 0.27
N ASN A 176 -15.15 4.50 -0.23
CA ASN A 176 -16.43 5.03 0.20
C ASN A 176 -17.57 4.41 -0.62
N PHE A 177 -18.50 3.75 0.05
CA PHE A 177 -19.72 3.21 -0.54
C PHE A 177 -20.92 3.87 0.16
N ASP A 178 -21.67 4.67 -0.59
CA ASP A 178 -22.88 5.34 -0.11
C ASP A 178 -22.68 6.13 1.19
N GLY A 179 -21.53 6.81 1.31
CA GLY A 179 -21.19 7.63 2.46
C GLY A 179 -20.54 6.85 3.62
N GLN A 180 -20.32 5.55 3.47
CA GLN A 180 -19.64 4.72 4.45
C GLN A 180 -18.26 4.30 3.93
N ASP A 181 -17.23 4.54 4.73
CA ASP A 181 -15.88 4.08 4.41
C ASP A 181 -15.74 2.60 4.81
N ILE A 182 -15.37 1.78 3.83
CA ILE A 182 -15.25 0.33 3.97
C ILE A 182 -13.81 -0.09 3.72
N PHE A 183 -13.24 -0.77 4.70
CA PHE A 183 -11.94 -1.45 4.60
C PHE A 183 -12.15 -2.89 4.16
N ILE A 184 -11.35 -3.30 3.17
CA ILE A 184 -11.37 -4.66 2.64
C ILE A 184 -9.92 -5.17 2.60
N CYS A 185 -9.69 -6.38 3.07
CA CYS A 185 -8.39 -7.04 2.94
C CYS A 185 -8.56 -8.55 2.89
N HIS A 186 -7.50 -9.32 2.68
CA HIS A 186 -7.55 -10.75 2.97
C HIS A 186 -6.95 -11.04 4.34
N GLY A 187 -7.51 -12.06 4.99
CA GLY A 187 -7.00 -12.60 6.26
C GLY A 187 -6.74 -14.09 6.16
N TYR A 188 -5.85 -14.59 7.01
CA TYR A 188 -5.55 -16.01 7.14
C TYR A 188 -6.29 -16.55 8.36
N SER A 189 -7.29 -17.40 8.13
CA SER A 189 -8.18 -17.88 9.19
C SER A 189 -7.45 -18.78 10.19
N ALA A 190 -7.49 -18.44 11.47
CA ALA A 190 -6.93 -19.26 12.55
C ALA A 190 -7.70 -20.56 12.76
N THR A 191 -9.00 -20.56 12.43
CA THR A 191 -9.87 -21.73 12.59
C THR A 191 -9.91 -22.67 11.38
N GLN A 192 -9.37 -22.22 10.22
CA GLN A 192 -9.34 -22.98 8.96
C GLN A 192 -7.90 -23.20 8.46
N ASN A 193 -6.97 -23.46 9.37
CA ASN A 193 -5.58 -23.75 9.06
C ASN A 193 -4.91 -22.72 8.13
N GLY A 194 -5.17 -21.44 8.37
CA GLY A 194 -4.59 -20.34 7.58
C GLY A 194 -5.17 -20.18 6.18
N ALA A 195 -6.39 -20.66 5.93
CA ALA A 195 -7.08 -20.39 4.67
C ALA A 195 -7.26 -18.88 4.47
N ALA A 196 -6.94 -18.39 3.26
CA ALA A 196 -7.12 -16.99 2.91
C ALA A 196 -8.61 -16.69 2.65
N LEU A 197 -9.18 -15.77 3.40
CA LEU A 197 -10.57 -15.35 3.31
C LEU A 197 -10.67 -13.82 3.24
N LEU A 198 -11.79 -13.33 2.72
CA LEU A 198 -12.05 -11.89 2.67
C LEU A 198 -12.44 -11.36 4.05
N ILE A 199 -11.82 -10.26 4.47
CA ILE A 199 -12.22 -9.45 5.61
C ILE A 199 -12.84 -8.16 5.07
N GLN A 200 -14.01 -7.80 5.57
CA GLN A 200 -14.65 -6.52 5.31
C GLN A 200 -15.07 -5.90 6.64
N ARG A 201 -14.73 -4.62 6.85
CA ARG A 201 -15.06 -3.86 8.06
C ARG A 201 -15.39 -2.42 7.70
N SER A 202 -16.26 -1.80 8.49
CA SER A 202 -16.48 -0.36 8.42
C SER A 202 -15.32 0.39 9.05
N VAL A 203 -14.94 1.53 8.45
CA VAL A 203 -13.95 2.46 9.01
C VAL A 203 -14.67 3.60 9.71
N GLY A 204 -14.31 3.84 10.95
CA GLY A 204 -14.62 5.06 11.67
C GLY A 204 -13.39 5.97 11.73
N TRP A 205 -13.58 7.18 12.20
CA TRP A 205 -12.54 8.19 12.34
C TRP A 205 -12.52 8.73 13.75
N THR A 206 -11.34 8.78 14.35
CA THR A 206 -11.17 9.39 15.68
C THR A 206 -11.32 10.91 15.60
N PRO A 207 -11.53 11.63 16.72
CA PRO A 207 -11.64 13.09 16.70
C PRO A 207 -10.43 13.83 16.15
N ASP A 208 -9.26 13.22 16.23
CA ASP A 208 -8.00 13.71 15.67
C ASP A 208 -7.74 13.20 14.22
N GLY A 209 -8.73 12.52 13.63
CA GLY A 209 -8.77 12.15 12.23
C GLY A 209 -7.95 10.91 11.87
N TRP A 210 -7.77 9.95 12.80
CA TRP A 210 -7.17 8.66 12.45
C TRP A 210 -8.22 7.59 12.16
N PRO A 211 -7.95 6.69 11.20
CA PRO A 211 -8.87 5.61 10.90
C PRO A 211 -8.87 4.56 12.02
N GLN A 212 -10.04 3.99 12.28
CA GLN A 212 -10.22 2.85 13.18
C GLN A 212 -11.24 1.88 12.60
N LEU A 213 -11.04 0.58 12.81
CA LEU A 213 -12.03 -0.42 12.41
C LEU A 213 -13.19 -0.41 13.41
N LEU A 214 -14.40 -0.38 12.86
CA LEU A 214 -15.60 -0.53 13.66
C LEU A 214 -15.95 -2.03 13.84
N PRO A 215 -16.63 -2.38 14.94
CA PRO A 215 -17.07 -3.75 15.20
C PRO A 215 -17.92 -4.36 14.09
#